data_458b1cb7caa8947c89f880af66449b36
#
_entry.id   458b1cb7caa8947c89f880af66449b36
#
_cell.length_a   1.000
_cell.length_b   1.000
_cell.length_c   1.000
_cell.angle_alpha   90.00
_cell.angle_beta   90.00
_cell.angle_gamma   90.00
#
_symmetry.space_group_name_H-M   'P 1'
#
loop_
_entity.id
_entity.type
_entity.pdbx_description
1 polymer ?
#
loop_
_entity_poly.entity_id
_entity_poly.type
_entity_poly.pdbx_seq_one_letter_code
_entity_poly.pdbx_strand_id
1 'polypeptide(L)'
;LRSMDTLNKEAVKVLRLLGNTEVKHINTTVGPEQEYFLVDKDLYNKRKDLIFCGRTLIGAPAPKGQEMEDHYFGTLKPRVSAYMHDLDEELWKLGIPAKTKHNEVAPAQHELAPVFDTTNVAVDHNQLTMEIMKKVAAKHNMVCLLHEKPFEGINGSGKHNNWSMSTDTGVNLLDPGKTPAAVSYTHLRAHETS
;
A
#
# COMPACT_ATOMS: atom_id res chain seq x y z
N LEU A 1 -15.80 9.83 1.41
CA LEU A 1 -17.15 9.78 0.80
C LEU A 1 -17.38 10.92 -0.20
N ARG A 2 -17.21 12.21 0.16
CA ARG A 2 -17.45 13.34 -0.76
C ARG A 2 -16.66 13.27 -2.07
N SER A 3 -15.39 12.88 -2.04
CA SER A 3 -14.58 12.70 -3.24
C SER A 3 -15.09 11.55 -4.11
N MET A 4 -15.51 10.45 -3.49
CA MET A 4 -16.12 9.33 -4.22
C MET A 4 -17.43 9.75 -4.91
N ASP A 5 -18.28 10.50 -4.22
CA ASP A 5 -19.53 11.01 -4.78
C ASP A 5 -19.28 11.97 -5.96
N THR A 6 -18.28 12.84 -5.84
CA THR A 6 -17.90 13.75 -6.92
C THR A 6 -17.37 12.98 -8.12
N LEU A 7 -16.45 12.05 -7.90
CA LEU A 7 -15.91 11.20 -8.96
C LEU A 7 -17.00 10.39 -9.65
N ASN A 8 -17.90 9.77 -8.88
CA ASN A 8 -19.05 9.05 -9.42
C ASN A 8 -19.88 9.93 -10.37
N LYS A 9 -20.24 11.14 -9.94
CA LYS A 9 -21.04 12.08 -10.77
C LYS A 9 -20.35 12.42 -12.08
N GLU A 10 -19.06 12.72 -12.05
CA GLU A 10 -18.32 13.09 -13.26
C GLU A 10 -18.06 11.88 -14.17
N ALA A 11 -17.72 10.74 -13.62
CA ALA A 11 -17.49 9.51 -14.40
C ALA A 11 -18.77 9.04 -15.09
N VAL A 12 -19.94 9.10 -14.44
CA VAL A 12 -21.23 8.80 -15.09
C VAL A 12 -21.51 9.75 -16.26
N LYS A 13 -21.16 11.05 -16.12
CA LYS A 13 -21.29 11.99 -17.26
C LYS A 13 -20.43 11.57 -18.44
N VAL A 14 -19.17 11.23 -18.19
CA VAL A 14 -18.24 10.75 -19.23
C VAL A 14 -18.80 9.49 -19.91
N LEU A 15 -19.29 8.51 -19.14
CA LEU A 15 -19.88 7.31 -19.70
C LEU A 15 -21.07 7.61 -20.61
N ARG A 16 -21.92 8.54 -20.23
CA ARG A 16 -23.06 8.96 -21.07
C ARG A 16 -22.61 9.61 -22.37
N LEU A 17 -21.57 10.44 -22.35
CA LEU A 17 -20.99 11.00 -23.56
C LEU A 17 -20.37 9.94 -24.48
N LEU A 18 -19.91 8.83 -23.91
CA LEU A 18 -19.40 7.66 -24.64
C LEU A 18 -20.51 6.68 -25.07
N GLY A 19 -21.79 7.05 -24.87
CA GLY A 19 -22.94 6.26 -25.33
C GLY A 19 -23.48 5.25 -24.32
N ASN A 20 -22.90 5.15 -23.12
CA ASN A 20 -23.41 4.26 -22.08
C ASN A 20 -24.46 5.01 -21.23
N THR A 21 -25.74 4.64 -21.42
CA THR A 21 -26.87 5.27 -20.69
C THR A 21 -27.42 4.41 -19.56
N GLU A 22 -26.95 3.17 -19.43
CA GLU A 22 -27.46 2.19 -18.45
C GLU A 22 -26.82 2.38 -17.07
N VAL A 23 -25.54 2.70 -17.03
CA VAL A 23 -24.78 2.88 -15.77
C VAL A 23 -25.31 4.07 -14.99
N LYS A 24 -25.65 3.84 -13.74
CA LYS A 24 -26.17 4.87 -12.79
C LYS A 24 -25.16 5.23 -11.73
N HIS A 25 -24.26 4.31 -11.40
CA HIS A 25 -23.28 4.51 -10.32
C HIS A 25 -21.92 3.89 -10.67
N ILE A 26 -20.86 4.59 -10.24
CA ILE A 26 -19.48 4.13 -10.35
C ILE A 26 -18.86 4.08 -8.95
N ASN A 27 -18.32 2.90 -8.61
CA ASN A 27 -17.57 2.66 -7.40
C ASN A 27 -16.07 2.78 -7.66
N THR A 28 -15.37 3.47 -6.79
CA THR A 28 -13.91 3.44 -6.74
C THR A 28 -13.43 2.39 -5.77
N THR A 29 -12.42 1.64 -6.17
CA THR A 29 -11.77 0.63 -5.34
C THR A 29 -10.28 0.92 -5.24
N VAL A 30 -9.66 0.52 -4.12
CA VAL A 30 -8.22 0.61 -3.93
C VAL A 30 -7.70 -0.56 -3.11
N GLY A 31 -6.53 -1.06 -3.48
CA GLY A 31 -5.72 -1.99 -2.69
C GLY A 31 -4.41 -1.30 -2.32
N PRO A 32 -4.32 -0.69 -1.14
CA PRO A 32 -3.12 0.00 -0.71
C PRO A 32 -2.09 -1.02 -0.22
N GLU A 33 -0.94 -1.06 -0.86
CA GLU A 33 0.22 -1.85 -0.43
C GLU A 33 1.02 -1.02 0.55
N GLN A 34 1.11 -1.47 1.81
CA GLN A 34 1.84 -0.75 2.84
C GLN A 34 3.26 -1.30 2.96
N GLU A 35 4.23 -0.51 2.53
CA GLU A 35 5.63 -0.74 2.79
C GLU A 35 6.00 -0.26 4.20
N TYR A 36 6.94 -0.95 4.84
CA TYR A 36 7.39 -0.62 6.19
C TYR A 36 8.77 -1.21 6.49
N PHE A 37 9.45 -0.64 7.49
CA PHE A 37 10.72 -1.18 7.99
C PHE A 37 10.53 -1.79 9.37
N LEU A 38 11.20 -2.90 9.62
CA LEU A 38 11.31 -3.49 10.94
C LEU A 38 12.74 -3.31 11.46
N VAL A 39 12.89 -2.65 12.60
CA VAL A 39 14.17 -2.44 13.26
C VAL A 39 14.16 -3.05 14.66
N ASP A 40 15.33 -3.50 15.12
CA ASP A 40 15.48 -4.02 16.47
C ASP A 40 15.20 -2.91 17.50
N LYS A 41 14.40 -3.22 18.53
CA LYS A 41 13.95 -2.25 19.53
C LYS A 41 15.12 -1.71 20.36
N ASP A 42 16.12 -2.54 20.67
CA ASP A 42 17.25 -2.11 21.49
C ASP A 42 18.17 -1.16 20.69
N LEU A 43 18.28 -1.38 19.37
CA LEU A 43 19.00 -0.46 18.49
C LEU A 43 18.22 0.85 18.28
N TYR A 44 16.90 0.75 18.07
CA TYR A 44 16.03 1.92 17.97
C TYR A 44 16.12 2.82 19.19
N ASN A 45 16.11 2.26 20.40
CA ASN A 45 16.18 3.00 21.65
C ASN A 45 17.51 3.77 21.85
N LYS A 46 18.55 3.42 21.10
CA LYS A 46 19.84 4.15 21.09
C LYS A 46 19.85 5.33 20.10
N ARG A 47 18.83 5.47 19.27
CA ARG A 47 18.76 6.46 18.18
C ARG A 47 17.66 7.48 18.46
N LYS A 48 18.06 8.64 19.01
CA LYS A 48 17.12 9.73 19.32
C LYS A 48 16.44 10.30 18.07
N ASP A 49 17.11 10.32 16.93
CA ASP A 49 16.54 10.74 15.67
C ASP A 49 15.38 9.83 15.22
N LEU A 50 15.53 8.51 15.33
CA LEU A 50 14.44 7.58 15.06
C LEU A 50 13.26 7.75 16.03
N ILE A 51 13.56 7.96 17.33
CA ILE A 51 12.53 8.13 18.36
C ILE A 51 11.72 9.41 18.15
N PHE A 52 12.38 10.54 17.89
CA PHE A 52 11.72 11.84 17.83
C PHE A 52 11.21 12.19 16.42
N CYS A 53 11.88 11.72 15.36
CA CYS A 53 11.56 12.10 13.99
C CYS A 53 11.02 10.93 13.14
N GLY A 54 11.08 9.69 13.63
CA GLY A 54 10.70 8.50 12.86
C GLY A 54 11.67 8.16 11.71
N ARG A 55 12.78 8.92 11.60
CA ARG A 55 13.80 8.77 10.55
C ARG A 55 15.19 9.04 11.08
N THR A 56 16.21 8.52 10.41
CA THR A 56 17.59 8.89 10.68
C THR A 56 17.89 10.29 10.14
N LEU A 57 18.62 11.08 10.92
CA LEU A 57 19.09 12.42 10.55
C LEU A 57 20.61 12.48 10.34
N ILE A 58 21.33 11.60 11.03
CA ILE A 58 22.80 11.54 11.05
C ILE A 58 23.27 10.09 11.01
N GLY A 59 24.52 9.88 10.68
CA GLY A 59 25.18 8.60 10.70
C GLY A 59 25.68 8.18 9.32
N ALA A 60 26.50 7.14 9.28
CA ALA A 60 26.99 6.58 8.05
C ALA A 60 25.88 5.79 7.33
N PRO A 61 25.86 5.74 5.99
CA PRO A 61 25.00 4.83 5.27
C PRO A 61 25.31 3.38 5.63
N ALA A 62 24.31 2.50 5.47
CA ALA A 62 24.51 1.07 5.65
C ALA A 62 25.58 0.54 4.68
N PRO A 63 26.36 -0.47 5.07
CA PRO A 63 27.40 -1.05 4.22
C PRO A 63 26.82 -1.75 2.97
N LYS A 64 25.54 -2.12 3.02
CA LYS A 64 24.77 -2.69 1.91
C LYS A 64 23.51 -1.86 1.71
N GLY A 65 23.27 -1.45 0.46
CA GLY A 65 22.06 -0.74 0.02
C GLY A 65 21.09 -1.65 -0.72
N GLN A 66 20.71 -1.27 -1.91
CA GLN A 66 19.72 -1.95 -2.77
C GLN A 66 20.36 -2.61 -4.01
N GLU A 67 21.63 -2.91 -3.94
CA GLU A 67 22.39 -3.47 -5.05
C GLU A 67 21.73 -4.76 -5.54
N MET A 68 21.52 -4.84 -6.86
CA MET A 68 20.91 -5.97 -7.54
C MET A 68 19.51 -6.37 -7.04
N GLU A 69 18.88 -5.54 -6.20
CA GLU A 69 17.57 -5.82 -5.59
C GLU A 69 17.49 -7.16 -4.85
N ASP A 70 18.62 -7.66 -4.37
CA ASP A 70 18.75 -9.01 -3.81
C ASP A 70 17.98 -9.23 -2.51
N HIS A 71 17.71 -8.18 -1.74
CA HIS A 71 16.84 -8.27 -0.56
C HIS A 71 15.42 -8.69 -0.91
N TYR A 72 14.89 -8.23 -2.03
CA TYR A 72 13.54 -8.58 -2.51
C TYR A 72 13.38 -10.08 -2.72
N PHE A 73 14.40 -10.74 -3.23
CA PHE A 73 14.43 -12.18 -3.49
C PHE A 73 14.92 -13.01 -2.29
N GLY A 74 15.27 -12.34 -1.19
CA GLY A 74 15.80 -13.00 0.01
C GLY A 74 14.70 -13.72 0.81
N THR A 75 15.12 -14.70 1.62
CA THR A 75 14.24 -15.37 2.59
C THR A 75 13.82 -14.45 3.71
N LEU A 76 12.57 -14.61 4.18
CA LEU A 76 12.11 -13.98 5.40
C LEU A 76 12.84 -14.59 6.60
N LYS A 77 13.43 -13.76 7.44
CA LYS A 77 14.05 -14.20 8.69
C LYS A 77 12.97 -14.74 9.65
N PRO A 78 13.26 -15.79 10.46
CA PRO A 78 12.26 -16.39 11.34
C PRO A 78 11.51 -15.40 12.23
N ARG A 79 12.22 -14.42 12.82
CA ARG A 79 11.61 -13.36 13.65
C ARG A 79 10.65 -12.47 12.87
N VAL A 80 11.00 -12.13 11.63
CA VAL A 80 10.13 -11.35 10.73
C VAL A 80 8.92 -12.17 10.31
N SER A 81 9.11 -13.44 9.97
CA SER A 81 8.02 -14.35 9.62
C SER A 81 7.02 -14.52 10.77
N ALA A 82 7.50 -14.67 12.00
CA ALA A 82 6.66 -14.74 13.19
C ALA A 82 5.85 -13.46 13.39
N TYR A 83 6.49 -12.29 13.24
CA TYR A 83 5.80 -11.00 13.26
C TYR A 83 4.70 -10.93 12.19
N MET A 84 5.01 -11.30 10.96
CA MET A 84 4.06 -11.26 9.86
C MET A 84 2.86 -12.20 10.09
N HIS A 85 3.09 -13.36 10.69
CA HIS A 85 2.03 -14.30 11.07
C HIS A 85 1.08 -13.68 12.10
N ASP A 86 1.62 -13.16 13.19
CA ASP A 86 0.81 -12.54 14.25
C ASP A 86 0.09 -11.28 13.73
N LEU A 87 0.73 -10.53 12.81
CA LEU A 87 0.10 -9.38 12.17
C LEU A 87 -1.13 -9.78 11.36
N ASP A 88 -1.04 -10.84 10.55
CA ASP A 88 -2.18 -11.35 9.79
C ASP A 88 -3.34 -11.71 10.71
N GLU A 89 -3.08 -12.45 11.79
CA GLU A 89 -4.12 -12.86 12.74
C GLU A 89 -4.84 -11.65 13.37
N GLU A 90 -4.08 -10.63 13.80
CA GLU A 90 -4.66 -9.43 14.39
C GLU A 90 -5.47 -8.63 13.35
N LEU A 91 -5.02 -8.56 12.10
CA LEU A 91 -5.75 -7.87 11.02
C LEU A 91 -7.02 -8.64 10.63
N TRP A 92 -6.97 -9.96 10.53
CA TRP A 92 -8.15 -10.77 10.23
C TRP A 92 -9.23 -10.68 11.30
N LYS A 93 -8.86 -10.59 12.58
CA LYS A 93 -9.81 -10.35 13.68
C LYS A 93 -10.56 -9.01 13.51
N LEU A 94 -9.98 -8.05 12.83
CA LEU A 94 -10.59 -6.74 12.52
C LEU A 94 -11.32 -6.72 11.17
N GLY A 95 -11.35 -7.85 10.46
CA GLY A 95 -11.95 -7.94 9.13
C GLY A 95 -11.09 -7.33 8.01
N ILE A 96 -9.81 -7.08 8.27
CA ILE A 96 -8.88 -6.56 7.27
C ILE A 96 -8.25 -7.74 6.53
N PRO A 97 -8.52 -7.91 5.21
CA PRO A 97 -8.10 -9.10 4.46
C PRO A 97 -6.65 -8.98 4.00
N ALA A 98 -5.70 -9.00 4.94
CA ALA A 98 -4.27 -9.08 4.65
C ALA A 98 -3.97 -10.38 3.88
N LYS A 99 -3.25 -10.30 2.77
CA LYS A 99 -3.04 -11.42 1.86
C LYS A 99 -1.57 -11.65 1.52
N THR A 100 -0.87 -10.63 1.05
CA THR A 100 0.49 -10.75 0.55
C THR A 100 1.46 -10.08 1.50
N LYS A 101 2.58 -10.74 1.77
CA LYS A 101 3.69 -10.25 2.58
C LYS A 101 5.00 -10.80 2.05
N HIS A 102 5.96 -9.92 1.87
CA HIS A 102 7.29 -10.26 1.36
C HIS A 102 8.33 -9.21 1.76
N ASN A 103 9.58 -9.50 1.46
CA ASN A 103 10.65 -8.49 1.53
C ASN A 103 10.50 -7.48 0.40
N GLU A 104 10.84 -6.23 0.70
CA GLU A 104 11.04 -5.19 -0.27
C GLU A 104 12.52 -4.99 -0.62
N VAL A 105 12.81 -4.06 -1.52
CA VAL A 105 14.14 -3.87 -2.12
C VAL A 105 15.16 -3.36 -1.09
N ALA A 106 14.76 -2.51 -0.15
CA ALA A 106 15.67 -1.99 0.85
C ALA A 106 15.92 -2.98 2.00
N PRO A 107 17.10 -2.93 2.63
CA PRO A 107 17.40 -3.75 3.82
C PRO A 107 16.37 -3.54 4.94
N ALA A 108 15.85 -4.63 5.50
CA ALA A 108 14.83 -4.65 6.55
C ALA A 108 13.49 -3.97 6.15
N GLN A 109 13.25 -3.79 4.88
CA GLN A 109 11.98 -3.34 4.31
C GLN A 109 11.11 -4.53 3.94
N HIS A 110 9.82 -4.39 4.21
CA HIS A 110 8.80 -5.41 3.93
C HIS A 110 7.54 -4.73 3.41
N GLU A 111 6.65 -5.52 2.85
CA GLU A 111 5.36 -5.03 2.35
C GLU A 111 4.22 -5.93 2.82
N LEU A 112 3.07 -5.32 3.02
CA LEU A 112 1.80 -5.98 3.24
C LEU A 112 0.79 -5.44 2.22
N ALA A 113 0.20 -6.35 1.44
CA ALA A 113 -0.85 -6.03 0.49
C ALA A 113 -2.17 -6.69 0.92
N PRO A 114 -3.23 -5.90 1.19
CA PRO A 114 -4.56 -6.42 1.45
C PRO A 114 -5.28 -6.76 0.14
N VAL A 115 -6.38 -7.49 0.24
CA VAL A 115 -7.36 -7.54 -0.85
C VAL A 115 -7.99 -6.14 -0.98
N PHE A 116 -8.19 -5.68 -2.20
CA PHE A 116 -8.81 -4.37 -2.45
C PHE A 116 -10.24 -4.29 -1.94
N ASP A 117 -10.68 -3.09 -1.63
CA ASP A 117 -12.06 -2.78 -1.23
C ASP A 117 -12.47 -1.41 -1.79
N THR A 118 -13.72 -1.00 -1.52
CA THR A 118 -14.15 0.38 -1.79
C THR A 118 -13.22 1.38 -1.11
N THR A 119 -12.95 2.49 -1.79
CA THR A 119 -11.89 3.42 -1.38
C THR A 119 -12.00 3.87 0.08
N ASN A 120 -13.19 4.16 0.58
CA ASN A 120 -13.37 4.58 1.97
C ASN A 120 -13.03 3.47 2.97
N VAL A 121 -13.47 2.24 2.72
CA VAL A 121 -13.16 1.08 3.57
C VAL A 121 -11.67 0.77 3.53
N ALA A 122 -11.07 0.73 2.33
CA ALA A 122 -9.64 0.47 2.18
C ALA A 122 -8.77 1.51 2.89
N VAL A 123 -9.16 2.78 2.88
CA VAL A 123 -8.45 3.85 3.62
C VAL A 123 -8.54 3.63 5.13
N ASP A 124 -9.73 3.32 5.65
CA ASP A 124 -9.92 3.05 7.07
C ASP A 124 -9.14 1.79 7.50
N HIS A 125 -9.18 0.73 6.70
CA HIS A 125 -8.38 -0.48 6.90
C HIS A 125 -6.89 -0.17 6.94
N ASN A 126 -6.38 0.68 6.05
CA ASN A 126 -4.95 1.03 6.05
C ASN A 126 -4.54 1.80 7.32
N GLN A 127 -5.38 2.71 7.83
CA GLN A 127 -5.11 3.39 9.11
C GLN A 127 -5.03 2.40 10.27
N LEU A 128 -5.96 1.46 10.36
CA LEU A 128 -5.92 0.39 11.36
C LEU A 128 -4.70 -0.51 11.19
N THR A 129 -4.36 -0.88 9.96
CA THR A 129 -3.18 -1.69 9.64
C THR A 129 -1.90 -1.04 10.17
N MET A 130 -1.69 0.25 9.92
CA MET A 130 -0.52 0.98 10.42
C MET A 130 -0.42 0.99 11.95
N GLU A 131 -1.56 1.08 12.64
CA GLU A 131 -1.62 1.02 14.10
C GLU A 131 -1.29 -0.38 14.63
N ILE A 132 -1.86 -1.41 14.03
CA ILE A 132 -1.63 -2.81 14.41
C ILE A 132 -0.19 -3.23 14.12
N MET A 133 0.39 -2.84 12.98
CA MET A 133 1.80 -3.08 12.65
C MET A 133 2.74 -2.65 13.79
N LYS A 134 2.53 -1.47 14.34
CA LYS A 134 3.34 -0.95 15.47
C LYS A 134 3.14 -1.78 16.74
N LYS A 135 1.90 -2.13 17.05
CA LYS A 135 1.57 -2.92 18.25
C LYS A 135 2.16 -4.33 18.20
N VAL A 136 2.02 -4.99 17.05
CA VAL A 136 2.57 -6.34 16.86
C VAL A 136 4.10 -6.31 16.84
N ALA A 137 4.74 -5.32 16.21
CA ALA A 137 6.19 -5.19 16.23
C ALA A 137 6.74 -5.10 17.67
N ALA A 138 6.05 -4.39 18.54
CA ALA A 138 6.45 -4.27 19.95
C ALA A 138 6.41 -5.62 20.70
N LYS A 139 5.45 -6.51 20.37
CA LYS A 139 5.39 -7.88 20.93
C LYS A 139 6.60 -8.73 20.51
N HIS A 140 7.18 -8.48 19.34
CA HIS A 140 8.35 -9.16 18.81
C HIS A 140 9.68 -8.46 19.12
N ASN A 141 9.69 -7.53 20.06
CA ASN A 141 10.87 -6.71 20.39
C ASN A 141 11.46 -5.99 19.18
N MET A 142 10.58 -5.52 18.29
CA MET A 142 10.90 -4.72 17.12
C MET A 142 10.12 -3.40 17.13
N VAL A 143 10.52 -2.49 16.26
CA VAL A 143 9.80 -1.25 15.97
C VAL A 143 9.49 -1.21 14.48
N CYS A 144 8.24 -0.95 14.15
CA CYS A 144 7.79 -0.74 12.78
C CYS A 144 7.90 0.74 12.44
N LEU A 145 8.73 1.08 11.46
CA LEU A 145 8.88 2.43 10.95
C LEU A 145 7.94 2.63 9.75
N LEU A 146 7.13 3.67 9.83
CA LEU A 146 6.14 4.04 8.81
C LEU A 146 6.34 5.49 8.31
N HIS A 147 7.45 6.12 8.68
CA HIS A 147 7.85 7.38 8.06
C HIS A 147 8.12 7.15 6.57
N GLU A 148 7.73 8.08 5.71
CA GLU A 148 7.84 7.91 4.25
C GLU A 148 9.28 7.64 3.80
N LYS A 149 10.27 8.22 4.49
CA LYS A 149 11.69 8.06 4.18
C LYS A 149 12.49 7.91 5.47
N PRO A 150 12.47 6.73 6.12
CA PRO A 150 13.17 6.54 7.40
C PRO A 150 14.70 6.52 7.24
N PHE A 151 15.19 6.14 6.06
CA PHE A 151 16.62 6.09 5.75
C PHE A 151 16.89 6.78 4.40
N GLU A 152 17.89 7.65 4.37
CA GLU A 152 18.27 8.36 3.16
C GLU A 152 18.95 7.40 2.15
N GLY A 153 18.72 7.64 0.87
CA GLY A 153 19.38 6.93 -0.23
C GLY A 153 18.82 5.55 -0.59
N ILE A 154 17.79 5.09 0.14
CA ILE A 154 17.09 3.82 -0.15
C ILE A 154 15.58 4.05 -0.24
N ASN A 155 14.81 3.01 -0.60
CA ASN A 155 13.35 3.06 -0.62
C ASN A 155 12.77 3.46 0.73
N GLY A 156 11.49 3.80 0.76
CA GLY A 156 10.79 4.28 1.94
C GLY A 156 9.59 3.42 2.34
N SER A 157 8.87 3.84 3.37
CA SER A 157 7.61 3.22 3.80
C SER A 157 6.45 3.83 3.03
N GLY A 158 6.42 3.59 1.72
CA GLY A 158 5.41 4.10 0.81
C GLY A 158 4.06 3.38 0.93
N LYS A 159 3.13 3.84 0.10
CA LYS A 159 1.85 3.17 -0.15
C LYS A 159 1.62 3.13 -1.64
N HIS A 160 1.83 1.98 -2.24
CA HIS A 160 1.46 1.78 -3.63
C HIS A 160 -0.04 1.53 -3.72
N ASN A 161 -0.76 2.45 -4.31
CA ASN A 161 -2.22 2.37 -4.41
C ASN A 161 -2.62 1.78 -5.76
N ASN A 162 -2.90 0.49 -5.79
CA ASN A 162 -3.59 -0.14 -6.90
C ASN A 162 -5.06 0.25 -6.84
N TRP A 163 -5.57 0.96 -7.84
CA TRP A 163 -6.93 1.46 -7.81
C TRP A 163 -7.68 1.22 -9.12
N SER A 164 -8.99 1.17 -9.03
CA SER A 164 -9.86 1.00 -10.19
C SER A 164 -11.19 1.71 -10.01
N MET A 165 -11.96 1.72 -11.09
CA MET A 165 -13.35 2.16 -11.12
C MET A 165 -14.20 1.07 -11.76
N SER A 166 -15.30 0.71 -11.09
CA SER A 166 -16.27 -0.26 -11.59
C SER A 166 -17.67 0.32 -11.65
N THR A 167 -18.41 -0.06 -12.68
CA THR A 167 -19.82 0.30 -12.81
C THR A 167 -20.70 -0.53 -11.86
N ASP A 168 -21.89 -0.06 -11.58
CA ASP A 168 -22.95 -0.83 -10.91
C ASP A 168 -23.39 -2.07 -11.68
N THR A 169 -23.04 -2.17 -12.96
CA THR A 169 -23.24 -3.36 -13.80
C THR A 169 -22.06 -4.34 -13.79
N GLY A 170 -21.01 -4.06 -12.99
CA GLY A 170 -19.86 -4.96 -12.81
C GLY A 170 -18.73 -4.81 -13.84
N VAL A 171 -18.76 -3.77 -14.68
CA VAL A 171 -17.69 -3.51 -15.66
C VAL A 171 -16.57 -2.72 -15.00
N ASN A 172 -15.32 -3.22 -15.09
CA ASN A 172 -14.14 -2.48 -14.72
C ASN A 172 -13.76 -1.49 -15.83
N LEU A 173 -13.82 -0.20 -15.55
CA LEU A 173 -13.54 0.87 -16.51
C LEU A 173 -12.06 1.04 -16.84
N LEU A 174 -11.17 0.47 -16.04
CA LEU A 174 -9.72 0.54 -16.24
C LEU A 174 -9.14 -0.77 -16.78
N ASP A 175 -9.98 -1.76 -17.06
CA ASP A 175 -9.56 -2.97 -17.78
C ASP A 175 -9.26 -2.59 -19.24
N PRO A 176 -8.03 -2.78 -19.74
CA PRO A 176 -7.66 -2.42 -21.10
C PRO A 176 -8.39 -3.26 -22.18
N GLY A 177 -8.99 -4.40 -21.79
CA GLY A 177 -9.64 -5.29 -22.76
C GLY A 177 -8.67 -5.88 -23.79
N LYS A 178 -9.23 -6.52 -24.82
CA LYS A 178 -8.46 -7.25 -25.86
C LYS A 178 -8.41 -6.54 -27.21
N THR A 179 -9.11 -5.43 -27.38
CA THR A 179 -9.20 -4.70 -28.65
C THR A 179 -8.94 -3.21 -28.45
N PRO A 180 -8.46 -2.48 -29.46
CA PRO A 180 -8.25 -1.02 -29.36
C PRO A 180 -9.53 -0.25 -28.98
N ALA A 181 -10.69 -0.70 -29.39
CA ALA A 181 -11.97 -0.08 -29.05
C ALA A 181 -12.36 -0.28 -27.57
N ALA A 182 -11.91 -1.38 -26.94
CA ALA A 182 -12.19 -1.66 -25.54
C ALA A 182 -11.36 -0.80 -24.57
N VAL A 183 -10.33 -0.13 -25.05
CA VAL A 183 -9.40 0.67 -24.22
C VAL A 183 -9.75 2.16 -24.14
N SER A 184 -10.91 2.59 -24.64
CA SER A 184 -11.28 4.01 -24.67
C SER A 184 -11.19 4.70 -23.33
N TYR A 185 -11.63 4.07 -22.25
CA TYR A 185 -11.55 4.61 -20.88
C TYR A 185 -10.10 4.66 -20.36
N THR A 186 -9.30 3.67 -20.70
CA THR A 186 -7.87 3.60 -20.32
C THR A 186 -7.08 4.69 -21.03
N HIS A 187 -7.36 4.98 -22.29
CA HIS A 187 -6.72 6.05 -23.05
C HIS A 187 -7.01 7.45 -22.49
N LEU A 188 -8.23 7.71 -22.02
CA LEU A 188 -8.55 8.98 -21.35
C LEU A 188 -7.71 9.20 -20.10
N ARG A 189 -7.37 8.12 -19.37
CA ARG A 189 -6.51 8.21 -18.19
C ARG A 189 -5.04 8.43 -18.50
N ALA A 190 -4.53 7.83 -19.57
CA ALA A 190 -3.09 7.84 -19.89
C ALA A 190 -2.55 9.26 -20.21
N HIS A 191 -3.40 10.21 -20.56
CA HIS A 191 -3.03 11.59 -20.85
C HIS A 191 -2.86 12.48 -19.62
N GLU A 192 -3.29 12.05 -18.44
CA GLU A 192 -3.23 12.87 -17.22
C GLU A 192 -1.97 12.61 -16.36
N THR A 193 -1.16 11.62 -16.72
CA THR A 193 -0.01 11.17 -15.89
C THR A 193 1.36 11.39 -16.54
N SER A 194 1.42 12.17 -17.63
CA SER A 194 2.70 12.56 -18.29
C SER A 194 3.13 13.96 -17.93
#